data_7244b473b066526f6deedb903460da57
#
_entry.id   7244b473b066526f6deedb903460da57
#
_cell.length_a   1.000
_cell.length_b   1.000
_cell.length_c   1.000
_cell.angle_alpha   90.00
_cell.angle_beta   90.00
_cell.angle_gamma   90.00
#
_symmetry.space_group_name_H-M   'P 1'
#
loop_
_entity.id
_entity.type
_entity.pdbx_description
1 polymer ?
#
loop_
_entity_poly.entity_id
_entity_poly.type
_entity_poly.pdbx_seq_one_letter_code
_entity_poly.pdbx_strand_id
1 'polypeptide(L)'
;MKNYEYPNWRVSLDIAKKLKEIGFNEYCPFFVYPNDDEVFISGTVTVEEDWLDEDNYGEVIIDLSVTECGKFNKFNFQTIPTWEQVFAWFRERGYLYAIENEICYDFKTRTQPPKIKYTSYFETVGSGVKIHSCTSESYEEAREELVKDLIEIYREELLE
;
A
#
# COMPACT_ATOMS: atom_id res chain seq x y z
N MET A 1 24.94 -7.56 -6.72
CA MET A 1 24.27 -6.56 -5.86
C MET A 1 22.81 -6.65 -6.18
N LYS A 2 21.95 -7.05 -5.24
CA LYS A 2 20.51 -6.93 -5.43
C LYS A 2 20.20 -5.43 -5.38
N ASN A 3 19.63 -4.89 -6.45
CA ASN A 3 19.08 -3.55 -6.45
C ASN A 3 17.97 -3.50 -5.41
N TYR A 4 18.19 -2.78 -4.34
CA TYR A 4 17.14 -2.45 -3.38
C TYR A 4 16.28 -1.33 -3.99
N GLU A 5 15.52 -1.69 -5.02
CA GLU A 5 14.73 -0.71 -5.78
C GLU A 5 13.53 -0.16 -5.02
N TYR A 6 13.13 -0.77 -3.87
CA TYR A 6 12.06 -0.25 -3.03
C TYR A 6 12.34 -0.48 -1.56
N PRO A 7 12.20 0.53 -0.70
CA PRO A 7 12.13 0.26 0.72
C PRO A 7 10.90 -0.61 0.99
N ASN A 8 11.10 -1.79 1.59
CA ASN A 8 10.08 -2.81 1.90
C ASN A 8 8.92 -2.33 2.79
N TRP A 9 8.85 -1.05 3.13
CA TRP A 9 7.91 -0.47 4.07
C TRP A 9 6.77 0.33 3.42
N ARG A 10 6.79 0.58 2.12
CA ARG A 10 5.71 1.23 1.38
C ARG A 10 5.11 0.32 0.31
N VAL A 11 3.87 0.60 -0.08
CA VAL A 11 3.22 -0.10 -1.19
C VAL A 11 3.76 0.34 -2.55
N SER A 12 3.48 -0.44 -3.58
CA SER A 12 3.75 -0.05 -4.96
C SER A 12 2.79 1.07 -5.41
N LEU A 13 3.18 1.79 -6.45
CA LEU A 13 2.34 2.84 -7.05
C LEU A 13 0.98 2.28 -7.52
N ASP A 14 0.97 1.07 -8.07
CA ASP A 14 -0.26 0.42 -8.55
C ASP A 14 -1.23 0.13 -7.41
N ILE A 15 -0.73 -0.38 -6.28
CA ILE A 15 -1.54 -0.58 -5.07
C ILE A 15 -2.05 0.77 -4.54
N ALA A 16 -1.21 1.80 -4.50
CA ALA A 16 -1.60 3.12 -4.05
C ALA A 16 -2.75 3.71 -4.88
N LYS A 17 -2.71 3.54 -6.20
CA LYS A 17 -3.80 3.95 -7.10
C LYS A 17 -5.10 3.21 -6.81
N LYS A 18 -5.04 1.88 -6.66
CA LYS A 18 -6.21 1.06 -6.33
C LYS A 18 -6.81 1.40 -4.97
N LEU A 19 -5.97 1.68 -3.97
CA LEU A 19 -6.42 2.13 -2.64
C LEU A 19 -7.17 3.47 -2.73
N LYS A 20 -6.67 4.40 -3.53
CA LYS A 20 -7.36 5.68 -3.78
C LYS A 20 -8.75 5.46 -4.39
N GLU A 21 -8.89 4.54 -5.34
CA GLU A 21 -10.18 4.21 -5.97
C GLU A 21 -11.23 3.71 -4.99
N ILE A 22 -10.83 3.00 -3.93
CA ILE A 22 -11.72 2.51 -2.87
C ILE A 22 -11.88 3.47 -1.68
N GLY A 23 -11.36 4.69 -1.79
CA GLY A 23 -11.56 5.74 -0.79
C GLY A 23 -10.52 5.78 0.33
N PHE A 24 -9.35 5.19 0.14
CA PHE A 24 -8.22 5.38 1.05
C PHE A 24 -7.80 6.86 1.03
N ASN A 25 -7.89 7.53 2.18
CA ASN A 25 -7.68 8.98 2.31
C ASN A 25 -6.80 9.36 3.50
N GLU A 26 -5.94 8.44 3.95
CA GLU A 26 -5.03 8.69 5.05
C GLU A 26 -3.86 9.58 4.62
N TYR A 27 -3.29 10.28 5.58
CA TYR A 27 -2.03 10.99 5.39
C TYR A 27 -0.91 10.02 5.00
N CYS A 28 -0.21 10.30 3.90
CA CYS A 28 0.88 9.47 3.42
C CYS A 28 2.19 10.23 3.39
N PRO A 29 3.30 9.62 3.89
CA PRO A 29 4.60 10.27 3.89
C PRO A 29 5.31 10.27 2.53
N PHE A 30 4.72 9.62 1.51
CA PHE A 30 5.28 9.53 0.17
C PHE A 30 4.28 9.93 -0.89
N PHE A 31 4.80 10.47 -1.98
CA PHE A 31 3.99 10.86 -3.13
C PHE A 31 4.79 10.82 -4.44
N VAL A 32 4.08 10.81 -5.56
CA VAL A 32 4.60 10.94 -6.93
C VAL A 32 3.90 12.09 -7.62
N TYR A 33 4.65 12.86 -8.38
CA TYR A 33 4.07 13.87 -9.26
C TYR A 33 3.34 13.23 -10.44
N PRO A 34 2.35 13.91 -11.06
CA PRO A 34 1.74 13.46 -12.30
C PRO A 34 2.82 13.31 -13.39
N ASN A 35 2.80 12.15 -14.07
CA ASN A 35 3.74 11.81 -15.12
C ASN A 35 5.19 11.63 -14.69
N ASP A 36 5.44 11.46 -13.40
CA ASP A 36 6.73 11.15 -12.84
C ASP A 36 6.68 9.75 -12.18
N ASP A 37 7.78 9.02 -12.26
CA ASP A 37 7.95 7.73 -11.61
C ASP A 37 8.81 7.85 -10.33
N GLU A 38 9.37 9.03 -10.08
CA GLU A 38 10.19 9.29 -8.91
C GLU A 38 9.33 9.53 -7.67
N VAL A 39 9.68 8.85 -6.58
CA VAL A 39 8.97 8.92 -5.31
C VAL A 39 9.63 9.89 -4.39
N PHE A 40 8.87 10.84 -3.89
CA PHE A 40 9.28 11.88 -2.98
C PHE A 40 8.78 11.59 -1.56
N ILE A 41 9.53 12.05 -0.57
CA ILE A 41 9.12 12.04 0.84
C ILE A 41 8.43 13.37 1.12
N SER A 42 7.32 13.33 1.88
CA SER A 42 6.63 14.54 2.30
C SER A 42 7.54 15.42 3.15
N GLY A 43 7.51 16.68 2.85
CA GLY A 43 8.25 17.71 3.53
C GLY A 43 7.76 19.06 3.04
N THR A 44 8.52 20.11 3.32
CA THR A 44 8.30 21.40 2.70
C THR A 44 8.62 21.27 1.21
N VAL A 45 7.63 21.42 0.36
CA VAL A 45 7.80 21.45 -1.09
C VAL A 45 7.83 22.90 -1.50
N THR A 46 8.94 23.32 -2.10
CA THR A 46 8.99 24.62 -2.78
C THR A 46 8.29 24.47 -4.11
N VAL A 47 7.18 25.15 -4.26
CA VAL A 47 6.42 25.14 -5.52
C VAL A 47 6.90 26.32 -6.35
N GLU A 48 7.30 26.06 -7.62
CA GLU A 48 7.71 27.11 -8.52
C GLU A 48 6.53 28.06 -8.86
N GLU A 49 6.84 29.31 -9.21
CA GLU A 49 5.86 30.39 -9.48
C GLU A 49 4.71 29.98 -10.39
N ASP A 50 4.99 29.17 -11.41
CA ASP A 50 4.01 28.72 -12.42
C ASP A 50 2.95 27.76 -11.86
N TRP A 51 3.09 27.36 -10.62
CA TRP A 51 2.26 26.34 -9.99
C TRP A 51 1.31 26.90 -8.95
N LEU A 52 1.48 28.16 -8.57
CA LEU A 52 0.66 28.86 -7.59
C LEU A 52 -0.17 29.94 -8.28
N ASP A 53 -1.40 30.16 -7.77
CA ASP A 53 -2.13 31.37 -8.09
C ASP A 53 -1.38 32.58 -7.52
N GLU A 54 -1.55 33.77 -8.15
CA GLU A 54 -0.79 35.01 -7.87
C GLU A 54 -0.74 35.41 -6.39
N ASP A 55 -1.61 34.87 -5.56
CA ASP A 55 -1.72 35.19 -4.12
C ASP A 55 -0.94 34.25 -3.19
N ASN A 56 -0.31 33.19 -3.70
CA ASN A 56 0.33 32.15 -2.88
C ASN A 56 1.82 31.96 -3.24
N TYR A 57 2.62 32.95 -2.91
CA TYR A 57 4.08 32.82 -2.93
C TYR A 57 4.59 32.18 -1.63
N GLY A 58 5.35 31.09 -1.71
CA GLY A 58 6.09 30.57 -0.56
C GLY A 58 6.22 29.05 -0.48
N GLU A 59 6.85 28.61 0.58
CA GLU A 59 6.92 27.20 0.94
C GLU A 59 5.52 26.70 1.31
N VAL A 60 5.01 25.75 0.54
CA VAL A 60 3.74 25.09 0.85
C VAL A 60 4.05 23.78 1.56
N ILE A 61 3.62 23.67 2.82
CA ILE A 61 3.56 22.37 3.49
C ILE A 61 2.40 21.60 2.85
N ILE A 62 2.70 20.65 2.00
CA ILE A 62 1.70 19.76 1.42
C ILE A 62 1.35 18.74 2.48
N ASP A 63 0.17 18.88 3.07
CA ASP A 63 -0.45 17.81 3.83
C ASP A 63 -0.93 16.76 2.84
N LEU A 64 -0.26 15.61 2.83
CA LEU A 64 -0.39 14.58 1.81
C LEU A 64 -1.51 13.59 2.13
N SER A 65 -2.62 14.04 2.72
CA SER A 65 -3.82 13.22 2.65
C SER A 65 -4.30 13.13 1.19
N VAL A 66 -4.78 11.95 0.79
CA VAL A 66 -5.29 11.73 -0.58
C VAL A 66 -6.43 12.71 -0.90
N THR A 67 -7.21 13.11 0.11
CA THR A 67 -8.29 14.09 -0.01
C THR A 67 -7.79 15.52 -0.15
N GLU A 68 -6.68 15.88 0.46
CA GLU A 68 -6.13 17.23 0.40
C GLU A 68 -5.34 17.49 -0.88
N CYS A 69 -4.77 16.45 -1.50
CA CYS A 69 -4.29 16.55 -2.87
C CYS A 69 -5.36 17.04 -3.86
N GLY A 70 -6.63 16.90 -3.50
CA GLY A 70 -7.75 17.44 -4.26
C GLY A 70 -7.89 18.98 -4.20
N LYS A 71 -7.34 19.66 -3.19
CA LYS A 71 -7.31 21.13 -3.14
C LYS A 71 -6.41 21.73 -4.23
N PHE A 72 -5.37 21.00 -4.62
CA PHE A 72 -4.50 21.33 -5.72
C PHE A 72 -4.88 20.54 -6.97
N ASN A 73 -6.11 20.69 -7.44
CA ASN A 73 -6.64 20.01 -8.63
C ASN A 73 -5.75 20.12 -9.88
N LYS A 74 -4.84 21.08 -9.92
CA LYS A 74 -3.81 21.19 -10.96
C LYS A 74 -2.75 20.09 -10.88
N PHE A 75 -2.51 19.50 -9.72
CA PHE A 75 -1.28 18.69 -9.50
C PHE A 75 -1.52 17.19 -9.33
N ASN A 76 -2.72 16.76 -9.15
CA ASN A 76 -3.16 15.36 -9.12
C ASN A 76 -2.11 14.36 -8.57
N PHE A 77 -1.42 14.73 -7.48
CA PHE A 77 -0.42 13.91 -6.83
C PHE A 77 -0.99 12.54 -6.46
N GLN A 78 -0.20 11.50 -6.66
CA GLN A 78 -0.52 10.20 -6.15
C GLN A 78 0.25 9.97 -4.85
N THR A 79 -0.45 9.91 -3.73
CA THR A 79 0.14 9.54 -2.44
C THR A 79 0.36 8.04 -2.34
N ILE A 80 1.42 7.64 -1.63
CA ILE A 80 1.82 6.24 -1.46
C ILE A 80 1.88 5.92 0.03
N PRO A 81 0.96 5.10 0.56
CA PRO A 81 0.97 4.68 1.95
C PRO A 81 2.07 3.67 2.27
N THR A 82 2.37 3.55 3.54
CA THR A 82 3.10 2.41 4.08
C THR A 82 2.20 1.19 4.20
N TRP A 83 2.78 -0.01 4.25
CA TRP A 83 2.03 -1.24 4.49
C TRP A 83 1.24 -1.18 5.81
N GLU A 84 1.84 -0.61 6.86
CA GLU A 84 1.17 -0.49 8.17
C GLU A 84 -0.06 0.41 8.09
N GLN A 85 -0.01 1.52 7.35
CA GLN A 85 -1.17 2.39 7.14
C GLN A 85 -2.29 1.66 6.41
N VAL A 86 -1.95 0.90 5.36
CA VAL A 86 -2.93 0.11 4.61
C VAL A 86 -3.60 -0.93 5.50
N PHE A 87 -2.82 -1.68 6.26
CA PHE A 87 -3.36 -2.69 7.16
C PHE A 87 -4.16 -2.09 8.33
N ALA A 88 -3.75 -0.94 8.87
CA ALA A 88 -4.52 -0.22 9.88
C ALA A 88 -5.89 0.20 9.31
N TRP A 89 -5.89 0.76 8.10
CA TRP A 89 -7.10 1.20 7.42
C TRP A 89 -8.11 0.07 7.18
N PHE A 90 -7.65 -1.13 6.80
CA PHE A 90 -8.51 -2.31 6.66
C PHE A 90 -8.99 -2.84 8.00
N ARG A 91 -8.14 -2.85 9.06
CA ARG A 91 -8.55 -3.25 10.41
C ARG A 91 -9.70 -2.37 10.95
N GLU A 92 -9.63 -1.07 10.74
CA GLU A 92 -10.69 -0.12 11.13
C GLU A 92 -12.02 -0.39 10.42
N ARG A 93 -11.97 -1.03 9.26
CA ARG A 93 -13.15 -1.45 8.48
C ARG A 93 -13.60 -2.88 8.76
N GLY A 94 -13.00 -3.51 9.76
CA GLY A 94 -13.40 -4.83 10.23
C GLY A 94 -12.74 -6.00 9.50
N TYR A 95 -11.66 -5.76 8.75
CA TYR A 95 -10.87 -6.83 8.16
C TYR A 95 -9.69 -7.19 9.05
N LEU A 96 -9.66 -8.44 9.51
CA LEU A 96 -8.51 -9.01 10.19
C LEU A 96 -7.67 -9.79 9.19
N TYR A 97 -6.37 -9.79 9.38
CA TYR A 97 -5.45 -10.49 8.48
C TYR A 97 -4.35 -11.22 9.25
N ALA A 98 -3.77 -12.22 8.64
CA ALA A 98 -2.58 -12.91 9.11
C ALA A 98 -1.69 -13.34 7.95
N ILE A 99 -0.39 -13.29 8.15
CA ILE A 99 0.60 -13.93 7.29
C ILE A 99 1.35 -14.94 8.17
N GLU A 100 1.07 -16.20 7.96
CA GLU A 100 1.67 -17.31 8.70
C GLU A 100 2.87 -17.85 7.92
N ASN A 101 3.88 -18.36 8.61
CA ASN A 101 5.00 -19.02 7.96
C ASN A 101 5.08 -20.49 8.37
N GLU A 102 5.49 -21.33 7.43
CA GLU A 102 5.71 -22.75 7.63
C GLU A 102 7.08 -23.13 7.09
N ILE A 103 7.81 -23.92 7.86
CA ILE A 103 9.09 -24.49 7.42
C ILE A 103 8.81 -25.83 6.75
N CYS A 104 9.04 -25.89 5.43
CA CYS A 104 8.86 -27.09 4.64
C CYS A 104 10.19 -27.86 4.53
N TYR A 105 10.21 -29.06 5.07
CA TYR A 105 11.36 -29.96 4.96
C TYR A 105 11.15 -30.93 3.78
N ASP A 106 12.10 -30.97 2.85
CA ASP A 106 12.12 -32.03 1.85
C ASP A 106 12.84 -33.28 2.45
N PHE A 107 12.02 -34.16 2.99
CA PHE A 107 12.52 -35.41 3.59
C PHE A 107 13.10 -36.38 2.55
N LYS A 108 12.86 -36.20 1.25
CA LYS A 108 13.35 -37.08 0.18
C LYS A 108 14.79 -36.78 -0.20
N THR A 109 15.18 -35.51 -0.18
CA THR A 109 16.50 -35.09 -0.67
C THR A 109 17.49 -34.76 0.42
N ARG A 110 17.11 -34.60 1.68
CA ARG A 110 17.91 -34.29 2.89
C ARG A 110 19.13 -33.35 2.70
N THR A 111 19.39 -32.97 1.46
CA THR A 111 20.57 -32.18 1.03
C THR A 111 20.22 -30.71 0.75
N GLN A 112 18.96 -30.38 0.63
CA GLN A 112 18.52 -28.99 0.42
C GLN A 112 18.15 -28.33 1.75
N PRO A 113 18.47 -27.02 1.92
CA PRO A 113 18.01 -26.28 3.08
C PRO A 113 16.46 -26.25 3.12
N PRO A 114 15.86 -26.20 4.33
CA PRO A 114 14.42 -26.10 4.44
C PRO A 114 13.93 -24.82 3.74
N LYS A 115 12.79 -24.94 3.08
CA LYS A 115 12.11 -23.81 2.45
C LYS A 115 11.10 -23.23 3.42
N ILE A 116 10.99 -21.90 3.44
CA ILE A 116 9.94 -21.21 4.17
C ILE A 116 8.83 -20.87 3.18
N LYS A 117 7.59 -21.18 3.56
CA LYS A 117 6.40 -20.74 2.86
C LYS A 117 5.65 -19.75 3.72
N TYR A 118 5.09 -18.73 3.09
CA TYR A 118 4.26 -17.72 3.71
C TYR A 118 2.85 -17.88 3.17
N THR A 119 1.88 -18.03 4.06
CA THR A 119 0.47 -18.15 3.69
C THR A 119 -0.29 -16.98 4.29
N SER A 120 -0.97 -16.23 3.47
CA SER A 120 -1.76 -15.08 3.86
C SER A 120 -3.25 -15.43 3.90
N TYR A 121 -3.93 -14.84 4.89
CA TYR A 121 -5.36 -15.00 5.15
C TYR A 121 -5.96 -13.67 5.55
N PHE A 122 -7.25 -13.55 5.34
CA PHE A 122 -8.05 -12.50 5.98
C PHE A 122 -9.41 -13.04 6.40
N GLU A 123 -10.08 -12.30 7.29
CA GLU A 123 -11.46 -12.56 7.71
C GLU A 123 -12.16 -11.23 8.01
N THR A 124 -13.46 -11.16 7.83
CA THR A 124 -14.28 -10.05 8.33
C THR A 124 -14.68 -10.29 9.76
N VAL A 125 -14.65 -9.24 10.59
CA VAL A 125 -15.04 -9.32 12.00
C VAL A 125 -16.46 -9.87 12.12
N GLY A 126 -16.61 -10.94 12.87
CA GLY A 126 -17.89 -11.60 13.11
C GLY A 126 -18.25 -12.71 12.11
N SER A 127 -17.51 -12.87 11.02
CA SER A 127 -17.77 -13.98 10.07
C SER A 127 -17.28 -15.31 10.60
N GLY A 128 -16.19 -15.32 11.37
CA GLY A 128 -15.52 -16.54 11.83
C GLY A 128 -14.93 -17.40 10.70
N VAL A 129 -14.86 -16.84 9.48
CA VAL A 129 -14.37 -17.55 8.29
C VAL A 129 -13.07 -16.93 7.85
N LYS A 130 -11.97 -17.70 7.95
CA LYS A 130 -10.69 -17.34 7.35
C LYS A 130 -10.73 -17.61 5.84
N ILE A 131 -10.43 -16.59 5.06
CA ILE A 131 -10.31 -16.69 3.61
C ILE A 131 -8.83 -16.74 3.27
N HIS A 132 -8.41 -17.80 2.57
CA HIS A 132 -7.05 -17.94 2.08
C HIS A 132 -6.85 -16.98 0.89
N SER A 133 -5.79 -16.19 0.95
CA SER A 133 -5.38 -15.29 -0.14
C SER A 133 -4.28 -15.92 -0.99
N CYS A 134 -3.09 -16.05 -0.44
CA CYS A 134 -1.92 -16.51 -1.20
C CYS A 134 -1.02 -17.44 -0.38
N THR A 135 -0.30 -18.31 -1.07
CA THR A 135 0.85 -19.04 -0.51
C THR A 135 2.06 -18.83 -1.41
N SER A 136 3.14 -18.28 -0.85
CA SER A 136 4.38 -17.94 -1.58
C SER A 136 5.64 -18.34 -0.80
N GLU A 137 6.78 -18.41 -1.48
CA GLU A 137 8.12 -18.53 -0.86
C GLU A 137 8.67 -17.14 -0.44
N SER A 138 7.97 -16.04 -0.76
CA SER A 138 8.30 -14.66 -0.37
C SER A 138 7.23 -14.06 0.53
N TYR A 139 7.67 -13.48 1.65
CA TYR A 139 6.78 -12.73 2.55
C TYR A 139 6.19 -11.51 1.84
N GLU A 140 7.01 -10.81 1.07
CA GLU A 140 6.62 -9.61 0.32
C GLU A 140 5.53 -9.92 -0.69
N GLU A 141 5.66 -11.02 -1.41
CA GLU A 141 4.65 -11.46 -2.37
C GLU A 141 3.34 -11.84 -1.67
N ALA A 142 3.41 -12.65 -0.59
CA ALA A 142 2.22 -13.01 0.18
C ALA A 142 1.50 -11.79 0.78
N ARG A 143 2.26 -10.78 1.22
CA ARG A 143 1.74 -9.51 1.71
C ARG A 143 1.07 -8.69 0.61
N GLU A 144 1.69 -8.60 -0.54
CA GLU A 144 1.18 -7.84 -1.68
C GLU A 144 -0.12 -8.43 -2.21
N GLU A 145 -0.17 -9.75 -2.41
CA GLU A 145 -1.39 -10.44 -2.87
C GLU A 145 -2.53 -10.29 -1.84
N LEU A 146 -2.24 -10.41 -0.55
CA LEU A 146 -3.22 -10.18 0.51
C LEU A 146 -3.87 -8.79 0.40
N VAL A 147 -3.08 -7.76 0.18
CA VAL A 147 -3.63 -6.39 0.03
C VAL A 147 -4.43 -6.24 -1.24
N LYS A 148 -4.02 -6.87 -2.35
CA LYS A 148 -4.81 -6.88 -3.59
C LYS A 148 -6.18 -7.51 -3.38
N ASP A 149 -6.24 -8.64 -2.70
CA ASP A 149 -7.50 -9.33 -2.40
C ASP A 149 -8.39 -8.51 -1.48
N LEU A 150 -7.81 -7.88 -0.44
CA LEU A 150 -8.57 -6.97 0.44
C LEU A 150 -9.16 -5.78 -0.32
N ILE A 151 -8.43 -5.21 -1.27
CA ILE A 151 -8.93 -4.14 -2.13
C ILE A 151 -10.10 -4.60 -2.99
N GLU A 152 -9.98 -5.76 -3.63
CA GLU A 152 -11.04 -6.27 -4.51
C GLU A 152 -12.31 -6.59 -3.72
N ILE A 153 -12.21 -7.25 -2.57
CA ILE A 153 -13.37 -7.57 -1.74
C ILE A 153 -14.04 -6.30 -1.21
N TYR A 154 -13.25 -5.35 -0.70
CA TYR A 154 -13.83 -4.09 -0.23
C TYR A 154 -14.48 -3.30 -1.36
N ARG A 155 -13.93 -3.35 -2.58
CA ARG A 155 -14.54 -2.75 -3.77
C ARG A 155 -15.89 -3.39 -4.10
N GLU A 156 -16.00 -4.72 -4.01
CA GLU A 156 -17.27 -5.44 -4.23
C GLU A 156 -18.33 -5.02 -3.21
N GLU A 157 -17.97 -4.92 -1.93
CA GLU A 157 -18.88 -4.45 -0.87
C GLU A 157 -19.37 -3.01 -1.05
N LEU A 158 -18.57 -2.15 -1.69
CA LEU A 158 -19.00 -0.77 -1.98
C LEU A 158 -20.02 -0.69 -3.12
N LEU A 159 -20.18 -1.76 -3.90
CA LEU A 159 -21.11 -1.81 -5.05
C LEU A 159 -22.47 -2.44 -4.69
N GLU A 160 -22.57 -3.06 -3.50
CA GLU A 160 -23.82 -3.64 -2.97
C GLU A 160 -24.63 -2.61 -2.17
#